data_ce49bc032a99461901a02d62285140c5
#
_entry.id   ce49bc032a99461901a02d62285140c5
#
_cell.length_a   1.000
_cell.length_b   1.000
_cell.length_c   1.000
_cell.angle_alpha   90.00
_cell.angle_beta   90.00
_cell.angle_gamma   90.00
#
_symmetry.space_group_name_H-M   'P 1'
#
loop_
_entity.id
_entity.type
_entity.pdbx_description
1 polymer ?
#
loop_
_entity_poly.entity_id
_entity_poly.type
_entity_poly.pdbx_seq_one_letter_code
_entity_poly.pdbx_strand_id
1 'polypeptide(L)'
;TSSLVGSEMCIRDRIHIDRIDRAFPLNFVIFELLNSTYSFKGDVSDALVRALEQNSGTGKRFYSKSHVAYIDRGRIMVTPIPADDPCQVQVEAGAPRCYCGNSVLYFELRDIDDIQGFGVPEHIAQVDADKLKYPLTVRRWQEGDWFIPYGMSGRKKVSDYLIDHKVPLPEKARQFVLLSGDEIVWLVGRRIDDRYRLTAETENVLRITKEII
;
A
#
# COMPACT_ATOMS: atom_id res chain seq x y z
N THR A 1 -4.64 30.28 5.66
CA THR A 1 -4.29 29.68 4.39
C THR A 1 -2.83 29.28 4.40
N SER A 2 -2.54 28.05 4.56
CA SER A 2 -1.23 27.51 4.22
C SER A 2 -1.45 26.16 3.56
N SER A 3 -1.21 26.18 2.27
CA SER A 3 -1.11 25.03 1.38
C SER A 3 0.05 24.14 1.85
N LEU A 4 -0.26 22.94 2.33
CA LEU A 4 0.67 21.84 2.40
C LEU A 4 0.15 20.73 1.47
N VAL A 5 0.37 20.94 0.19
CA VAL A 5 0.38 19.88 -0.81
C VAL A 5 1.75 19.20 -0.71
N GLY A 6 1.77 18.01 -0.12
CA GLY A 6 2.96 17.17 0.01
C GLY A 6 2.52 15.79 0.45
N SER A 7 2.29 14.90 -0.50
CA SER A 7 2.39 13.42 -0.46
C SER A 7 2.19 12.71 0.89
N GLU A 8 1.11 12.98 1.61
CA GLU A 8 0.63 12.09 2.67
C GLU A 8 -0.62 11.36 2.18
N MET A 9 -0.37 10.20 1.65
CA MET A 9 -1.34 9.22 1.19
C MET A 9 -2.35 8.90 2.30
N CYS A 10 -3.53 9.49 2.23
CA CYS A 10 -4.83 9.09 2.84
C CYS A 10 -4.85 8.30 4.17
N ILE A 11 -3.91 8.47 5.07
CA ILE A 11 -4.10 8.26 6.50
C ILE A 11 -4.61 9.60 7.01
N ARG A 12 -5.93 9.76 7.02
CA ARG A 12 -6.51 11.08 7.34
C ARG A 12 -6.15 11.55 8.72
N ASP A 13 -6.07 10.64 9.72
CA ASP A 13 -5.68 11.04 11.06
C ASP A 13 -4.92 9.95 11.80
N ARG A 14 -3.87 10.38 12.48
CA ARG A 14 -3.06 9.56 13.40
C ARG A 14 -3.26 10.12 14.80
N ILE A 15 -4.03 9.41 15.61
CA ILE A 15 -4.24 9.77 17.02
C ILE A 15 -3.14 9.12 17.84
N HIS A 16 -2.28 9.93 18.41
CA HIS A 16 -1.24 9.49 19.33
C HIS A 16 -1.83 9.30 20.73
N ILE A 17 -1.86 8.08 21.24
CA ILE A 17 -2.51 7.73 22.52
C ILE A 17 -1.77 8.38 23.69
N ASP A 18 -0.45 8.51 23.59
CA ASP A 18 0.42 9.18 24.58
C ASP A 18 0.19 10.69 24.69
N ARG A 19 -0.45 11.29 23.68
CA ARG A 19 -0.78 12.73 23.63
C ARG A 19 -2.22 13.03 24.01
N ILE A 20 -3.03 12.03 24.31
CA ILE A 20 -4.41 12.21 24.77
C ILE A 20 -4.36 12.78 26.19
N ASP A 21 -5.05 13.92 26.39
CA ASP A 21 -5.23 14.48 27.72
C ASP A 21 -6.01 13.48 28.60
N ARG A 22 -5.40 13.12 29.72
CA ARG A 22 -5.98 12.16 30.68
C ARG A 22 -6.82 12.84 31.77
N ALA A 23 -7.11 14.12 31.62
CA ALA A 23 -8.09 14.81 32.48
C ALA A 23 -9.50 14.20 32.41
N PHE A 24 -9.79 13.49 31.31
CA PHE A 24 -11.03 12.75 31.11
C PHE A 24 -10.77 11.24 30.93
N PRO A 25 -11.76 10.38 31.23
CA PRO A 25 -11.66 8.95 30.96
C PRO A 25 -11.32 8.69 29.48
N LEU A 26 -10.37 7.78 29.23
CA LEU A 26 -9.87 7.49 27.89
C LEU A 26 -10.97 7.07 26.90
N ASN A 27 -11.93 6.26 27.39
CA ASN A 27 -13.09 5.83 26.61
C ASN A 27 -13.95 7.01 26.15
N PHE A 28 -14.16 8.02 26.99
CA PHE A 28 -14.90 9.21 26.63
C PHE A 28 -14.17 10.02 25.55
N VAL A 29 -12.89 10.28 25.74
CA VAL A 29 -12.09 11.05 24.76
C VAL A 29 -12.03 10.35 23.41
N ILE A 30 -11.76 9.04 23.40
CA ILE A 30 -11.71 8.25 22.17
C ILE A 30 -13.09 8.19 21.51
N PHE A 31 -14.17 8.01 22.29
CA PHE A 31 -15.52 8.02 21.75
C PHE A 31 -15.83 9.36 21.06
N GLU A 32 -15.60 10.48 21.71
CA GLU A 32 -15.84 11.82 21.14
C GLU A 32 -15.03 12.03 19.85
N LEU A 33 -13.75 11.69 19.86
CA LEU A 33 -12.88 11.85 18.68
C LEU A 33 -13.34 10.97 17.51
N LEU A 34 -13.74 9.73 17.76
CA LEU A 34 -14.10 8.79 16.71
C LEU A 34 -15.55 8.90 16.27
N ASN A 35 -16.48 9.23 17.19
CA ASN A 35 -17.89 9.35 16.87
C ASN A 35 -18.20 10.63 16.09
N SER A 36 -17.70 11.77 16.55
CA SER A 36 -18.00 13.08 15.96
C SER A 36 -17.54 13.20 14.50
N THR A 37 -16.37 12.62 14.18
CA THR A 37 -15.75 12.78 12.85
C THR A 37 -15.98 11.57 11.94
N TYR A 38 -16.01 10.35 12.52
CA TYR A 38 -15.97 9.10 11.74
C TYR A 38 -17.14 8.16 12.01
N SER A 39 -18.10 8.59 12.83
CA SER A 39 -19.34 7.85 13.14
C SER A 39 -19.12 6.45 13.72
N PHE A 40 -18.08 6.27 14.55
CA PHE A 40 -17.91 5.03 15.31
C PHE A 40 -18.94 4.97 16.44
N LYS A 41 -19.57 3.81 16.61
CA LYS A 41 -20.51 3.57 17.71
C LYS A 41 -19.79 3.38 19.04
N GLY A 42 -20.49 3.64 20.16
CA GLY A 42 -19.92 3.52 21.51
C GLY A 42 -19.37 2.16 21.83
N ASP A 43 -20.08 1.08 21.47
CA ASP A 43 -19.63 -0.31 21.66
C ASP A 43 -18.31 -0.64 20.94
N VAL A 44 -18.12 -0.06 19.74
CA VAL A 44 -16.89 -0.20 18.95
C VAL A 44 -15.75 0.60 19.59
N SER A 45 -16.03 1.83 20.04
CA SER A 45 -15.04 2.67 20.74
C SER A 45 -14.60 2.04 22.06
N ASP A 46 -15.52 1.45 22.83
CA ASP A 46 -15.20 0.72 24.06
C ASP A 46 -14.37 -0.55 23.79
N ALA A 47 -14.65 -1.27 22.70
CA ALA A 47 -13.85 -2.43 22.31
C ALA A 47 -12.43 -2.02 21.91
N LEU A 48 -12.28 -0.87 21.25
CA LEU A 48 -10.98 -0.31 20.87
C LEU A 48 -10.19 0.10 22.12
N VAL A 49 -10.83 0.78 23.08
CA VAL A 49 -10.19 1.18 24.35
C VAL A 49 -9.73 -0.04 25.14
N ARG A 50 -10.59 -1.05 25.31
CA ARG A 50 -10.20 -2.32 25.96
C ARG A 50 -9.01 -2.99 25.29
N ALA A 51 -8.95 -2.96 23.95
CA ALA A 51 -7.82 -3.52 23.21
C ALA A 51 -6.52 -2.74 23.43
N LEU A 52 -6.61 -1.42 23.59
CA LEU A 52 -5.48 -0.56 23.93
C LEU A 52 -4.95 -0.83 25.35
N GLU A 53 -5.84 -0.88 26.33
CA GLU A 53 -5.49 -1.12 27.74
C GLU A 53 -4.85 -2.50 27.95
N GLN A 54 -5.33 -3.52 27.23
CA GLN A 54 -4.79 -4.87 27.28
C GLN A 54 -3.51 -5.06 26.46
N ASN A 55 -3.04 -4.02 25.77
CA ASN A 55 -1.91 -4.08 24.82
C ASN A 55 -2.06 -5.20 23.75
N SER A 56 -3.31 -5.59 23.50
CA SER A 56 -3.70 -6.71 22.62
C SER A 56 -4.28 -6.27 21.28
N GLY A 57 -4.22 -4.96 21.02
CA GLY A 57 -4.93 -4.35 19.89
C GLY A 57 -4.13 -4.28 18.58
N THR A 58 -2.82 -4.51 18.60
CA THR A 58 -2.00 -4.45 17.38
C THR A 58 -2.50 -5.44 16.35
N GLY A 59 -2.89 -4.93 15.18
CA GLY A 59 -3.46 -5.73 14.11
C GLY A 59 -4.99 -5.81 14.09
N LYS A 60 -5.67 -5.47 15.17
CA LYS A 60 -7.15 -5.45 15.21
C LYS A 60 -7.71 -4.30 14.39
N ARG A 61 -8.88 -4.54 13.81
CA ARG A 61 -9.64 -3.60 12.99
C ARG A 61 -10.97 -3.33 13.65
N PHE A 62 -11.35 -2.04 13.72
CA PHE A 62 -12.60 -1.57 14.27
C PHE A 62 -13.33 -0.78 13.19
N TYR A 63 -14.59 -1.09 12.94
CA TYR A 63 -15.33 -0.58 11.79
C TYR A 63 -16.42 0.39 12.22
N SER A 64 -16.55 1.50 11.49
CA SER A 64 -17.76 2.32 11.42
C SER A 64 -18.45 2.07 10.06
N LYS A 65 -19.48 2.85 9.76
CA LYS A 65 -20.14 2.77 8.44
C LYS A 65 -19.24 3.19 7.28
N SER A 66 -18.29 4.08 7.52
CA SER A 66 -17.50 4.74 6.48
C SER A 66 -15.99 4.63 6.70
N HIS A 67 -15.55 4.25 7.91
CA HIS A 67 -14.12 4.23 8.26
C HIS A 67 -13.76 2.95 9.02
N VAL A 68 -12.48 2.63 8.96
CA VAL A 68 -11.87 1.58 9.77
C VAL A 68 -10.74 2.18 10.61
N ALA A 69 -10.73 1.87 11.90
CA ALA A 69 -9.67 2.22 12.82
C ALA A 69 -8.74 1.02 13.05
N TYR A 70 -7.45 1.28 13.10
CA TYR A 70 -6.40 0.29 13.38
C TYR A 70 -5.60 0.74 14.58
N ILE A 71 -5.22 -0.21 15.43
CA ILE A 71 -4.20 0.03 16.46
C ILE A 71 -2.85 -0.43 15.91
N ASP A 72 -1.90 0.48 15.79
CA ASP A 72 -0.54 0.17 15.39
C ASP A 72 0.46 0.97 16.22
N ARG A 73 1.35 0.26 16.92
CA ARG A 73 2.47 0.84 17.69
C ARG A 73 2.07 2.02 18.58
N GLY A 74 1.02 1.83 19.39
CA GLY A 74 0.55 2.87 20.33
C GLY A 74 -0.16 4.05 19.67
N ARG A 75 -0.66 3.88 18.44
CA ARG A 75 -1.44 4.89 17.70
C ARG A 75 -2.73 4.30 17.21
N ILE A 76 -3.78 5.12 17.15
CA ILE A 76 -5.00 4.82 16.42
C ILE A 76 -4.90 5.50 15.06
N MET A 77 -5.02 4.72 14.00
CA MET A 77 -5.05 5.23 12.64
C MET A 77 -6.45 5.02 12.07
N VAL A 78 -7.07 6.08 11.61
CA VAL A 78 -8.41 6.04 11.02
C VAL A 78 -8.30 6.30 9.52
N THR A 79 -8.88 5.39 8.74
CA THR A 79 -8.93 5.53 7.28
C THR A 79 -10.34 5.26 6.77
N PRO A 80 -10.75 5.86 5.65
CA PRO A 80 -11.97 5.43 4.98
C PRO A 80 -11.92 3.93 4.70
N ILE A 81 -13.07 3.24 4.83
CA ILE A 81 -13.18 1.85 4.36
C ILE A 81 -12.82 1.88 2.88
N PRO A 82 -11.83 1.08 2.44
CA PRO A 82 -11.56 0.96 1.02
C PRO A 82 -12.87 0.57 0.35
N ALA A 83 -13.29 1.30 -0.66
CA ALA A 83 -14.39 0.83 -1.49
C ALA A 83 -14.07 -0.62 -1.89
N ASP A 84 -15.06 -1.51 -1.84
CA ASP A 84 -14.98 -2.87 -2.36
C ASP A 84 -14.87 -2.80 -3.90
N ASP A 85 -13.86 -2.10 -4.35
CA ASP A 85 -13.42 -2.15 -5.72
C ASP A 85 -12.47 -3.34 -5.80
N PRO A 86 -12.88 -4.45 -6.42
CA PRO A 86 -11.96 -5.51 -6.80
C PRO A 86 -11.07 -4.92 -7.88
N CYS A 87 -10.14 -4.04 -7.48
CA CYS A 87 -9.24 -3.41 -8.42
C CYS A 87 -8.31 -4.49 -8.98
N GLN A 88 -8.88 -5.25 -9.91
CA GLN A 88 -8.13 -6.07 -10.83
C GLN A 88 -8.28 -5.44 -12.21
N VAL A 89 -7.21 -4.86 -12.70
CA VAL A 89 -7.16 -4.21 -14.01
C VAL A 89 -6.24 -5.01 -14.91
N GLN A 90 -6.73 -5.34 -16.09
CA GLN A 90 -5.92 -5.90 -17.15
C GLN A 90 -5.28 -4.76 -17.94
N VAL A 91 -3.98 -4.92 -18.23
CA VAL A 91 -3.18 -3.93 -18.96
C VAL A 91 -2.64 -4.60 -20.21
N GLU A 92 -3.20 -4.24 -21.35
CA GLU A 92 -2.78 -4.75 -22.64
C GLU A 92 -1.42 -4.18 -23.06
N ALA A 93 -0.73 -4.86 -23.96
CA ALA A 93 0.51 -4.36 -24.53
C ALA A 93 0.29 -3.01 -25.21
N GLY A 94 1.16 -2.04 -24.91
CA GLY A 94 1.05 -0.67 -25.44
C GLY A 94 0.04 0.22 -24.73
N ALA A 95 -0.67 -0.25 -23.70
CA ALA A 95 -1.53 0.61 -22.89
C ALA A 95 -0.68 1.68 -22.18
N PRO A 96 -1.00 2.99 -22.32
CA PRO A 96 -0.17 4.04 -21.77
C PRO A 96 -0.32 4.22 -20.26
N ARG A 97 -1.46 3.80 -19.69
CA ARG A 97 -1.74 3.92 -18.26
C ARG A 97 -2.89 3.02 -17.81
N CYS A 98 -2.93 2.74 -16.50
CA CYS A 98 -4.10 2.18 -15.85
C CYS A 98 -4.37 2.87 -14.50
N TYR A 99 -5.59 2.77 -14.00
CA TYR A 99 -6.01 3.30 -12.71
C TYR A 99 -6.15 2.17 -11.71
N CYS A 100 -5.63 2.36 -10.51
CA CYS A 100 -5.74 1.40 -9.42
C CYS A 100 -5.90 2.10 -8.07
N GLY A 101 -7.08 2.01 -7.49
CA GLY A 101 -7.43 2.76 -6.27
C GLY A 101 -7.28 4.27 -6.48
N ASN A 102 -6.45 4.94 -5.66
CA ASN A 102 -6.14 6.36 -5.77
C ASN A 102 -4.81 6.62 -6.51
N SER A 103 -4.41 5.73 -7.39
CA SER A 103 -3.15 5.84 -8.12
C SER A 103 -3.34 5.59 -9.60
N VAL A 104 -2.48 6.20 -10.39
CA VAL A 104 -2.30 5.92 -11.82
C VAL A 104 -0.94 5.28 -12.01
N LEU A 105 -0.89 4.23 -12.80
CA LEU A 105 0.36 3.65 -13.30
C LEU A 105 0.50 4.04 -14.77
N TYR A 106 1.59 4.71 -15.09
CA TYR A 106 1.97 5.04 -16.47
C TYR A 106 2.97 4.01 -16.97
N PHE A 107 2.82 3.56 -18.20
CA PHE A 107 3.66 2.55 -18.84
C PHE A 107 4.35 3.16 -20.06
N GLU A 108 5.66 3.07 -20.09
CA GLU A 108 6.49 3.56 -21.18
C GLU A 108 7.47 2.45 -21.59
N LEU A 109 7.35 2.01 -22.85
CA LEU A 109 8.34 1.12 -23.43
C LEU A 109 9.52 1.97 -23.93
N ARG A 110 10.74 1.59 -23.58
CA ARG A 110 11.98 2.27 -23.93
C ARG A 110 13.03 1.27 -24.38
N ASP A 111 13.93 1.70 -25.23
CA ASP A 111 15.17 0.98 -25.52
C ASP A 111 16.10 1.02 -24.30
N ILE A 112 16.89 -0.01 -24.10
CA ILE A 112 17.88 -0.06 -22.98
C ILE A 112 18.89 1.08 -23.07
N ASP A 113 19.25 1.51 -24.27
CA ASP A 113 20.21 2.60 -24.53
C ASP A 113 19.66 3.98 -24.06
N ASP A 114 18.35 4.13 -23.93
CA ASP A 114 17.70 5.34 -23.42
C ASP A 114 17.63 5.39 -21.87
N ILE A 115 18.08 4.33 -21.18
CA ILE A 115 18.01 4.25 -19.72
C ILE A 115 19.22 4.89 -19.06
N GLN A 116 18.99 6.03 -18.44
CA GLN A 116 20.01 6.75 -17.67
C GLN A 116 20.05 6.26 -16.21
N GLY A 117 20.73 5.13 -15.97
CA GLY A 117 20.95 4.58 -14.62
C GLY A 117 19.88 3.58 -14.15
N PHE A 118 20.32 2.66 -13.29
CA PHE A 118 19.51 1.55 -12.79
C PHE A 118 18.89 1.84 -11.41
N GLY A 119 19.31 2.90 -10.73
CA GLY A 119 18.79 3.31 -9.43
C GLY A 119 17.62 4.26 -9.57
N VAL A 120 16.39 3.75 -9.52
CA VAL A 120 15.17 4.57 -9.59
C VAL A 120 14.46 4.61 -8.22
N PRO A 121 13.72 5.71 -7.92
CA PRO A 121 12.88 5.79 -6.73
C PRO A 121 11.84 4.66 -6.68
N GLU A 122 11.37 4.32 -5.50
CA GLU A 122 10.42 3.20 -5.27
C GLU A 122 9.09 3.32 -6.05
N HIS A 123 8.68 4.54 -6.38
CA HIS A 123 7.47 4.77 -7.19
C HIS A 123 7.70 4.55 -8.69
N ILE A 124 8.91 4.22 -9.10
CA ILE A 124 9.27 3.88 -10.48
C ILE A 124 9.78 2.44 -10.50
N ALA A 125 9.32 1.65 -11.46
CA ALA A 125 9.89 0.37 -11.78
C ALA A 125 10.49 0.41 -13.19
N GLN A 126 11.63 -0.25 -13.37
CA GLN A 126 12.24 -0.54 -14.67
C GLN A 126 12.42 -2.05 -14.74
N VAL A 127 11.75 -2.69 -15.67
CA VAL A 127 11.74 -4.15 -15.80
C VAL A 127 12.01 -4.55 -17.25
N ASP A 128 12.58 -5.71 -17.40
CA ASP A 128 12.85 -6.33 -18.70
C ASP A 128 11.53 -6.65 -19.40
N ALA A 129 11.22 -5.89 -20.46
CA ALA A 129 9.95 -5.98 -21.17
C ALA A 129 9.83 -7.27 -21.95
N ASP A 130 10.95 -7.86 -22.37
CA ASP A 130 10.98 -9.07 -23.20
C ASP A 130 10.58 -10.33 -22.40
N LYS A 131 10.63 -10.25 -21.07
CA LYS A 131 10.17 -11.31 -20.15
C LYS A 131 8.68 -11.22 -19.81
N LEU A 132 8.01 -10.13 -20.18
CA LEU A 132 6.63 -9.91 -19.80
C LEU A 132 5.65 -10.68 -20.68
N LYS A 133 4.63 -11.25 -20.06
CA LYS A 133 3.50 -11.91 -20.72
C LYS A 133 2.26 -11.05 -20.53
N TYR A 134 1.74 -10.52 -21.63
CA TYR A 134 0.53 -9.71 -21.64
C TYR A 134 -0.75 -10.58 -21.76
N PRO A 135 -1.91 -10.12 -21.24
CA PRO A 135 -2.06 -8.87 -20.51
C PRO A 135 -1.41 -8.92 -19.13
N LEU A 136 -0.84 -7.78 -18.67
CA LEU A 136 -0.42 -7.64 -17.29
C LEU A 136 -1.65 -7.45 -16.40
N THR A 137 -1.53 -7.86 -15.14
CA THR A 137 -2.62 -7.70 -14.17
C THR A 137 -2.18 -6.82 -13.01
N VAL A 138 -2.92 -5.76 -12.74
CA VAL A 138 -2.78 -4.97 -11.50
C VAL A 138 -3.89 -5.37 -10.55
N ARG A 139 -3.55 -5.84 -9.35
CA ARG A 139 -4.52 -6.18 -8.30
C ARG A 139 -3.98 -5.87 -6.90
N ARG A 140 -4.87 -5.88 -5.91
CA ARG A 140 -4.42 -5.91 -4.51
C ARG A 140 -3.69 -7.22 -4.23
N TRP A 141 -2.65 -7.13 -3.40
CA TRP A 141 -1.96 -8.33 -2.93
C TRP A 141 -2.92 -9.22 -2.13
N GLN A 142 -2.67 -10.52 -2.15
CA GLN A 142 -3.46 -11.55 -1.48
C GLN A 142 -2.57 -12.37 -0.55
N GLU A 143 -3.19 -13.02 0.43
CA GLU A 143 -2.47 -13.95 1.27
C GLU A 143 -1.94 -15.12 0.42
N GLY A 144 -0.67 -15.48 0.66
CA GLY A 144 0.03 -16.46 -0.17
C GLY A 144 0.88 -15.87 -1.29
N ASP A 145 0.67 -14.61 -1.67
CA ASP A 145 1.51 -13.93 -2.65
C ASP A 145 2.98 -13.91 -2.24
N TRP A 146 3.85 -14.21 -3.19
CA TRP A 146 5.29 -14.19 -2.99
C TRP A 146 6.01 -13.64 -4.24
N PHE A 147 7.19 -13.14 -4.03
CA PHE A 147 8.08 -12.66 -5.08
C PHE A 147 9.54 -12.86 -4.65
N ILE A 148 10.46 -12.62 -5.55
CA ILE A 148 11.90 -12.59 -5.26
C ILE A 148 12.32 -11.12 -5.27
N PRO A 149 12.48 -10.45 -4.11
CA PRO A 149 12.84 -9.04 -4.10
C PRO A 149 14.16 -8.80 -4.83
N TYR A 150 14.21 -7.77 -5.67
CA TYR A 150 15.42 -7.40 -6.41
C TYR A 150 16.67 -7.38 -5.53
N GLY A 151 17.71 -8.10 -5.96
CA GLY A 151 18.95 -8.27 -5.23
C GLY A 151 18.93 -9.42 -4.21
N MET A 152 17.85 -10.21 -4.14
CA MET A 152 17.75 -11.41 -3.31
C MET A 152 17.64 -12.66 -4.17
N SER A 153 18.10 -13.80 -3.65
CA SER A 153 18.03 -15.09 -4.36
C SER A 153 16.84 -15.96 -3.94
N GLY A 154 16.12 -15.60 -2.88
CA GLY A 154 15.08 -16.41 -2.27
C GLY A 154 13.68 -15.80 -2.40
N ARG A 155 12.67 -16.68 -2.45
CA ARG A 155 11.25 -16.27 -2.39
C ARG A 155 10.94 -15.63 -1.05
N LYS A 156 10.20 -14.54 -1.07
CA LYS A 156 9.69 -13.85 0.11
C LYS A 156 8.19 -13.63 -0.03
N LYS A 157 7.42 -13.99 1.00
CA LYS A 157 5.99 -13.65 1.03
C LYS A 157 5.83 -12.14 1.05
N VAL A 158 4.84 -11.63 0.33
CA VAL A 158 4.50 -10.20 0.34
C VAL A 158 4.16 -9.74 1.75
N SER A 159 3.43 -10.56 2.53
CA SER A 159 3.14 -10.29 3.95
C SER A 159 4.40 -10.03 4.77
N ASP A 160 5.42 -10.89 4.62
CA ASP A 160 6.66 -10.82 5.38
C ASP A 160 7.50 -9.61 4.95
N TYR A 161 7.55 -9.35 3.64
CA TYR A 161 8.21 -8.16 3.10
C TYR A 161 7.60 -6.88 3.70
N LEU A 162 6.27 -6.78 3.73
CA LEU A 162 5.57 -5.62 4.29
C LEU A 162 5.74 -5.48 5.82
N ILE A 163 5.92 -6.60 6.54
CA ILE A 163 6.22 -6.59 7.98
C ILE A 163 7.64 -6.07 8.23
N ASP A 164 8.63 -6.62 7.52
CA ASP A 164 10.04 -6.27 7.68
C ASP A 164 10.30 -4.79 7.37
N HIS A 165 9.59 -4.25 6.37
CA HIS A 165 9.64 -2.82 6.03
C HIS A 165 8.72 -1.95 6.89
N LYS A 166 8.14 -2.52 7.97
CA LYS A 166 7.30 -1.81 8.95
C LYS A 166 6.15 -1.04 8.31
N VAL A 167 5.62 -1.56 7.20
CA VAL A 167 4.50 -0.93 6.49
C VAL A 167 3.28 -0.91 7.40
N PRO A 168 2.60 0.25 7.59
CA PRO A 168 1.41 0.36 8.42
C PRO A 168 0.26 -0.50 7.89
N LEU A 169 -0.59 -1.01 8.80
CA LEU A 169 -1.70 -1.90 8.43
C LEU A 169 -2.64 -1.33 7.35
N PRO A 170 -3.02 -0.04 7.40
CA PRO A 170 -3.85 0.55 6.34
C PRO A 170 -3.19 0.54 4.97
N GLU A 171 -1.88 0.76 4.92
CA GLU A 171 -1.10 0.72 3.68
C GLU A 171 -0.98 -0.72 3.17
N LYS A 172 -0.78 -1.69 4.06
CA LYS A 172 -0.79 -3.12 3.69
C LYS A 172 -2.10 -3.51 3.01
N ALA A 173 -3.25 -3.08 3.56
CA ALA A 173 -4.56 -3.40 3.00
C ALA A 173 -4.78 -2.80 1.59
N ARG A 174 -4.03 -1.75 1.24
CA ARG A 174 -4.12 -1.04 -0.05
C ARG A 174 -2.98 -1.35 -0.99
N GLN A 175 -2.05 -2.23 -0.62
CA GLN A 175 -0.90 -2.55 -1.43
C GLN A 175 -1.33 -3.25 -2.73
N PHE A 176 -0.86 -2.76 -3.85
CA PHE A 176 -1.06 -3.37 -5.17
C PHE A 176 0.19 -4.15 -5.59
N VAL A 177 -0.05 -5.14 -6.43
CA VAL A 177 0.96 -5.91 -7.16
C VAL A 177 0.68 -5.83 -8.66
N LEU A 178 1.73 -5.76 -9.45
CA LEU A 178 1.69 -5.93 -10.90
C LEU A 178 2.17 -7.34 -11.21
N LEU A 179 1.38 -8.07 -12.00
CA LEU A 179 1.69 -9.44 -12.39
C LEU A 179 1.86 -9.58 -13.90
N SER A 180 2.69 -10.54 -14.30
CA SER A 180 2.82 -11.08 -15.63
C SER A 180 2.44 -12.57 -15.56
N GLY A 181 1.25 -12.92 -16.07
CA GLY A 181 0.62 -14.20 -15.74
C GLY A 181 0.39 -14.30 -14.22
N ASP A 182 0.90 -15.36 -13.60
CA ASP A 182 0.77 -15.60 -12.14
C ASP A 182 1.96 -15.07 -11.33
N GLU A 183 2.94 -14.48 -11.97
CA GLU A 183 4.17 -14.02 -11.33
C GLU A 183 4.13 -12.53 -11.02
N ILE A 184 4.48 -12.16 -9.78
CA ILE A 184 4.63 -10.75 -9.41
C ILE A 184 5.86 -10.18 -10.11
N VAL A 185 5.67 -9.08 -10.83
CA VAL A 185 6.72 -8.28 -11.47
C VAL A 185 7.17 -7.15 -10.56
N TRP A 186 6.20 -6.51 -9.91
CA TRP A 186 6.44 -5.35 -9.06
C TRP A 186 5.49 -5.30 -7.88
N LEU A 187 6.03 -5.20 -6.68
CA LEU A 187 5.27 -4.75 -5.51
C LEU A 187 5.14 -3.22 -5.64
N VAL A 188 3.99 -2.78 -6.12
CA VAL A 188 3.77 -1.42 -6.67
C VAL A 188 4.16 -0.33 -5.68
N GLY A 189 5.08 0.55 -6.12
CA GLY A 189 5.61 1.62 -5.28
C GLY A 189 6.64 1.15 -4.26
N ARG A 190 7.23 -0.05 -4.42
CA ARG A 190 8.25 -0.60 -3.52
C ARG A 190 9.37 -1.29 -4.30
N ARG A 191 9.28 -2.59 -4.54
CA ARG A 191 10.38 -3.38 -5.08
C ARG A 191 9.94 -4.24 -6.27
N ILE A 192 10.74 -4.29 -7.32
CA ILE A 192 10.54 -5.24 -8.42
C ILE A 192 10.98 -6.65 -8.02
N ASP A 193 10.48 -7.63 -8.74
CA ASP A 193 10.95 -9.01 -8.65
C ASP A 193 12.28 -9.16 -9.41
N ASP A 194 13.23 -9.87 -8.84
CA ASP A 194 14.57 -10.06 -9.39
C ASP A 194 14.58 -10.78 -10.74
N ARG A 195 13.58 -11.60 -11.03
CA ARG A 195 13.44 -12.30 -12.32
C ARG A 195 13.24 -11.34 -13.48
N TYR A 196 12.63 -10.19 -13.23
CA TYR A 196 12.33 -9.15 -14.22
C TYR A 196 13.33 -7.99 -14.21
N ARG A 197 14.43 -8.13 -13.50
CA ARG A 197 15.51 -7.14 -13.50
C ARG A 197 16.12 -6.98 -14.87
N LEU A 198 16.64 -5.81 -15.15
CA LEU A 198 17.45 -5.54 -16.32
C LEU A 198 18.77 -6.32 -16.23
N THR A 199 19.19 -6.88 -17.34
CA THR A 199 20.44 -7.63 -17.50
C THR A 199 21.20 -7.11 -18.71
N ALA A 200 22.39 -7.63 -18.96
CA ALA A 200 23.17 -7.30 -20.16
C ALA A 200 22.51 -7.78 -21.48
N GLU A 201 21.50 -8.64 -21.38
CA GLU A 201 20.76 -9.20 -22.51
C GLU A 201 19.42 -8.48 -22.75
N THR A 202 19.05 -7.54 -21.89
CA THR A 202 17.79 -6.78 -22.01
C THR A 202 17.92 -5.77 -23.15
N GLU A 203 17.01 -5.82 -24.09
CA GLU A 203 16.92 -4.86 -25.20
C GLU A 203 15.82 -3.83 -24.92
N ASN A 204 14.66 -4.30 -24.45
CA ASN A 204 13.49 -3.47 -24.21
C ASN A 204 13.18 -3.33 -22.73
N VAL A 205 12.92 -2.12 -22.28
CA VAL A 205 12.61 -1.79 -20.89
C VAL A 205 11.20 -1.26 -20.76
N LEU A 206 10.37 -1.88 -19.93
CA LEU A 206 9.13 -1.28 -19.51
C LEU A 206 9.38 -0.42 -18.27
N ARG A 207 9.30 0.90 -18.45
CA ARG A 207 9.32 1.85 -17.34
C ARG A 207 7.88 2.09 -16.86
N ILE A 208 7.67 1.91 -15.56
CA ILE A 208 6.36 2.07 -14.92
C ILE A 208 6.48 3.13 -13.83
N THR A 209 5.68 4.19 -13.93
CA THR A 209 5.67 5.27 -12.94
C THR A 209 4.33 5.30 -12.22
N LYS A 210 4.36 5.27 -10.89
CA LYS A 210 3.18 5.40 -10.04
C LYS A 210 3.01 6.86 -9.62
N GLU A 211 1.82 7.40 -9.84
CA GLU A 211 1.38 8.70 -9.33
C GLU A 211 0.13 8.56 -8.48
N ILE A 212 -0.03 9.43 -7.49
CA ILE A 212 -1.20 9.49 -6.62
C ILE A 212 -2.11 10.60 -7.13
N ILE A 213 -3.40 10.30 -7.27
CA ILE A 213 -4.45 11.22 -7.74
C ILE A 213 -5.40 11.60 -6.60
#